data_261bb01d5dafbf7bee3a57b1dd9a02ab
#
_entry.id   261bb01d5dafbf7bee3a57b1dd9a02ab
#
_cell.length_a   1.000
_cell.length_b   1.000
_cell.length_c   1.000
_cell.angle_alpha   90.00
_cell.angle_beta   90.00
_cell.angle_gamma   90.00
#
_symmetry.space_group_name_H-M   'P 1'
#
loop_
_entity.id
_entity.type
_entity.pdbx_description
1 polymer ?
#
loop_
_entity_poly.entity_id
_entity_poly.type
_entity_poly.pdbx_seq_one_letter_code
_entity_poly.pdbx_strand_id
1 'polypeptide(L)'
;MARRLRKKRIAVILLTFTALIGWTTHSCVSRCTSSDKEKSADSLPAVHINDSITNALTEGKAYQEMDSVIERYLKRWEINGAQLVITRNDSLLYARGFGWADKERGIRMEPNMLMRFASVSKLITAAGIMKLVEMKKLRMGDKVFGQKGILCDTTYNNSIRDQRYYNITVEQLLRHQAGFNNYAGDPVSSTRYIMMQNHLTTPPDHPTLLRILLKRHLGYTPGEGKCYSNLGYMILSMIVEKKSGMKYENFIQKYVLQPAGCFDMHIAGTYYKDRRPNETKYYMHQGSIPVYEYNNSGRMVEKCYGDTDLPRLSGAGAWCGSAAELSRFIASIDGMPHVKDILSRKSVQFMTQEQPDHQYSIGWNYTPKSNRPWIRTGSLAGTSALILKYPDGQCWILITNTSTWKGHGFSNDTMAFFEKLRKKYM
;
A
#
# COMPACT_ATOMS: atom_id res chain seq x y z
N MET A 1 11.40 -84.56 9.84
CA MET A 1 10.19 -83.77 10.16
C MET A 1 10.50 -82.39 10.77
N ALA A 2 11.70 -82.17 11.27
CA ALA A 2 12.06 -80.88 11.92
C ALA A 2 12.45 -79.72 10.99
N ARG A 3 12.77 -79.96 9.71
CA ARG A 3 13.17 -78.90 8.76
C ARG A 3 11.99 -78.17 8.08
N ARG A 4 10.77 -78.75 8.09
CA ARG A 4 9.57 -78.13 7.47
C ARG A 4 8.87 -77.13 8.38
N LEU A 5 8.99 -77.29 9.68
CA LEU A 5 8.38 -76.37 10.66
C LEU A 5 9.18 -75.07 10.88
N ARG A 6 10.51 -75.10 10.61
CA ARG A 6 11.35 -73.89 10.73
C ARG A 6 11.14 -72.90 9.59
N LYS A 7 10.77 -73.37 8.34
CA LYS A 7 10.47 -72.48 7.19
C LYS A 7 9.12 -71.77 7.31
N LYS A 8 8.11 -72.38 7.95
CA LYS A 8 6.78 -71.74 8.14
C LYS A 8 6.80 -70.69 9.26
N ARG A 9 7.65 -70.83 10.27
CA ARG A 9 7.77 -69.79 11.32
C ARG A 9 8.56 -68.57 10.89
N ILE A 10 9.50 -68.70 9.96
CA ILE A 10 10.25 -67.58 9.39
C ILE A 10 9.39 -66.78 8.42
N ALA A 11 8.50 -67.42 7.67
CA ALA A 11 7.61 -66.75 6.72
C ALA A 11 6.52 -65.91 7.45
N VAL A 12 6.03 -66.38 8.62
CA VAL A 12 5.02 -65.63 9.41
C VAL A 12 5.64 -64.44 10.12
N ILE A 13 6.91 -64.54 10.56
CA ILE A 13 7.61 -63.41 11.22
C ILE A 13 8.00 -62.33 10.19
N LEU A 14 8.32 -62.69 8.95
CA LEU A 14 8.61 -61.70 7.90
C LEU A 14 7.34 -60.93 7.43
N LEU A 15 6.18 -61.60 7.41
CA LEU A 15 4.91 -60.95 7.00
C LEU A 15 4.36 -60.01 8.10
N THR A 16 4.63 -60.30 9.37
CA THR A 16 4.24 -59.40 10.46
C THR A 16 5.16 -58.18 10.60
N PHE A 17 6.45 -58.27 10.24
CA PHE A 17 7.37 -57.14 10.27
C PHE A 17 7.15 -56.16 9.08
N THR A 18 6.72 -56.62 7.91
CA THR A 18 6.37 -55.75 6.80
C THR A 18 5.05 -54.99 7.01
N ALA A 19 4.09 -55.55 7.75
CA ALA A 19 2.85 -54.86 8.09
C ALA A 19 3.02 -53.77 9.20
N LEU A 20 4.01 -53.92 10.08
CA LEU A 20 4.28 -52.91 11.12
C LEU A 20 5.16 -51.75 10.63
N ILE A 21 5.96 -51.94 9.58
CA ILE A 21 6.75 -50.82 8.97
C ILE A 21 5.89 -49.96 8.03
N GLY A 22 4.78 -50.50 7.51
CA GLY A 22 3.84 -49.78 6.65
C GLY A 22 2.93 -48.80 7.38
N TRP A 23 2.81 -48.85 8.73
CA TRP A 23 1.92 -47.98 9.50
C TRP A 23 2.65 -46.87 10.30
N THR A 24 3.95 -46.86 10.37
CA THR A 24 4.73 -45.81 11.07
C THR A 24 5.33 -44.77 10.16
N THR A 25 5.14 -44.85 8.83
CA THR A 25 5.65 -43.86 7.87
C THR A 25 4.58 -42.95 7.27
N HIS A 26 3.35 -42.94 7.80
CA HIS A 26 2.26 -42.08 7.30
C HIS A 26 1.94 -40.89 8.18
N SER A 27 2.82 -40.52 9.08
CA SER A 27 2.69 -39.27 9.84
C SER A 27 3.98 -38.49 9.75
N CYS A 28 3.94 -37.38 9.04
CA CYS A 28 4.96 -36.35 8.87
C CYS A 28 5.87 -36.42 7.64
N VAL A 29 5.29 -36.52 6.47
CA VAL A 29 5.83 -35.82 5.29
C VAL A 29 4.63 -35.23 4.54
N SER A 30 4.16 -34.06 4.93
CA SER A 30 3.47 -33.18 4.02
C SER A 30 4.51 -32.72 3.00
N ARG A 31 4.64 -33.50 1.96
CA ARG A 31 5.35 -33.11 0.75
C ARG A 31 4.75 -31.80 0.25
N CYS A 32 5.54 -30.75 0.25
CA CYS A 32 5.43 -29.73 -0.79
C CYS A 32 5.73 -30.38 -2.14
N THR A 33 4.80 -31.14 -2.68
CA THR A 33 4.74 -31.42 -4.11
C THR A 33 3.88 -30.34 -4.72
N SER A 34 4.53 -29.42 -5.39
CA SER A 34 3.96 -28.53 -6.39
C SER A 34 3.32 -29.34 -7.51
N SER A 35 2.07 -29.71 -7.33
CA SER A 35 1.11 -30.03 -8.39
C SER A 35 -0.30 -29.87 -7.86
N ASP A 36 -0.55 -28.78 -7.14
CA ASP A 36 -1.88 -28.23 -7.16
C ASP A 36 -2.01 -27.57 -8.54
N LYS A 37 -2.75 -28.25 -9.42
CA LYS A 37 -3.45 -27.58 -10.51
C LYS A 37 -3.93 -26.26 -9.90
N GLU A 38 -3.50 -25.13 -10.47
CA GLU A 38 -4.09 -23.84 -10.22
C GLU A 38 -5.60 -24.03 -10.26
N LYS A 39 -6.21 -24.18 -9.07
CA LYS A 39 -7.61 -23.84 -8.93
C LYS A 39 -7.66 -22.43 -9.43
N SER A 40 -8.45 -22.20 -10.46
CA SER A 40 -8.67 -20.93 -11.12
C SER A 40 -8.45 -19.83 -10.10
N ALA A 41 -7.37 -19.06 -10.25
CA ALA A 41 -7.12 -17.91 -9.41
C ALA A 41 -8.46 -17.22 -9.25
N ASP A 42 -8.88 -16.94 -8.02
CA ASP A 42 -10.02 -16.06 -7.77
C ASP A 42 -9.77 -14.85 -8.67
N SER A 43 -10.41 -14.84 -9.84
CA SER A 43 -10.28 -13.73 -10.78
C SER A 43 -10.81 -12.54 -10.01
N LEU A 44 -9.98 -11.50 -9.86
CA LEU A 44 -10.48 -10.25 -9.32
C LEU A 44 -11.74 -9.88 -10.09
N PRO A 45 -12.81 -9.45 -9.41
CA PRO A 45 -14.01 -9.01 -10.11
C PRO A 45 -13.62 -7.94 -11.12
N ALA A 46 -14.34 -7.90 -12.23
CA ALA A 46 -14.12 -6.88 -13.26
C ALA A 46 -14.10 -5.50 -12.60
N VAL A 47 -13.12 -4.68 -12.98
CA VAL A 47 -13.02 -3.30 -12.51
C VAL A 47 -14.28 -2.55 -12.93
N HIS A 48 -15.04 -2.02 -11.97
CA HIS A 48 -16.20 -1.18 -12.22
C HIS A 48 -15.79 0.28 -12.23
N ILE A 49 -15.84 0.91 -13.39
CA ILE A 49 -15.68 2.35 -13.50
C ILE A 49 -16.95 3.01 -12.95
N ASN A 50 -16.81 3.85 -11.93
CA ASN A 50 -17.95 4.55 -11.33
C ASN A 50 -18.33 5.76 -12.17
N ASP A 51 -19.11 5.56 -13.22
CA ASP A 51 -19.52 6.60 -14.15
C ASP A 51 -20.51 7.62 -13.55
N SER A 52 -21.06 7.34 -12.35
CA SER A 52 -22.07 8.21 -11.72
C SER A 52 -21.49 9.48 -11.10
N ILE A 53 -20.19 9.50 -10.73
CA ILE A 53 -19.56 10.66 -10.10
C ILE A 53 -18.74 11.42 -11.12
N THR A 54 -19.39 12.39 -11.77
CA THR A 54 -18.81 13.26 -12.79
C THR A 54 -18.83 14.71 -12.36
N ASN A 55 -18.18 15.60 -13.12
CA ASN A 55 -18.20 17.04 -12.93
C ASN A 55 -19.62 17.63 -12.90
N ALA A 56 -20.56 17.03 -13.62
CA ALA A 56 -21.95 17.45 -13.66
C ALA A 56 -22.64 17.46 -12.29
N LEU A 57 -22.20 16.63 -11.33
CA LEU A 57 -22.76 16.60 -9.96
C LEU A 57 -22.62 17.93 -9.22
N THR A 58 -21.60 18.71 -9.51
CA THR A 58 -21.30 19.97 -8.83
C THR A 58 -21.23 21.14 -9.79
N GLU A 59 -21.72 20.98 -11.02
CA GLU A 59 -21.92 22.07 -11.95
C GLU A 59 -23.06 22.97 -11.49
N GLY A 60 -22.74 24.20 -11.09
CA GLY A 60 -23.74 25.14 -10.64
C GLY A 60 -23.16 26.43 -10.09
N LYS A 61 -24.00 27.49 -10.04
CA LYS A 61 -23.57 28.81 -9.56
C LYS A 61 -23.00 28.81 -8.14
N ALA A 62 -23.46 27.86 -7.30
CA ALA A 62 -23.05 27.75 -5.90
C ALA A 62 -21.54 27.54 -5.72
N TYR A 63 -20.90 26.81 -6.64
CA TYR A 63 -19.47 26.47 -6.53
C TYR A 63 -18.58 27.24 -7.50
N GLN A 64 -19.15 28.02 -8.43
CA GLN A 64 -18.41 28.70 -9.51
C GLN A 64 -17.28 29.61 -9.01
N GLU A 65 -17.52 30.33 -7.91
CA GLU A 65 -16.47 31.17 -7.31
C GLU A 65 -15.34 30.33 -6.71
N MET A 66 -15.69 29.27 -5.98
CA MET A 66 -14.73 28.34 -5.40
C MET A 66 -13.89 27.64 -6.48
N ASP A 67 -14.54 27.17 -7.56
CA ASP A 67 -13.88 26.54 -8.72
C ASP A 67 -12.84 27.49 -9.31
N SER A 68 -13.22 28.75 -9.57
CA SER A 68 -12.31 29.77 -10.12
C SER A 68 -11.09 30.04 -9.21
N VAL A 69 -11.27 29.97 -7.88
CA VAL A 69 -10.18 30.14 -6.93
C VAL A 69 -9.25 28.91 -6.96
N ILE A 70 -9.82 27.71 -7.05
CA ILE A 70 -9.05 26.45 -7.15
C ILE A 70 -8.27 26.41 -8.47
N GLU A 71 -8.89 26.75 -9.61
CA GLU A 71 -8.23 26.79 -10.92
C GLU A 71 -7.02 27.73 -10.93
N ARG A 72 -7.16 28.93 -10.34
CA ARG A 72 -6.02 29.87 -10.20
C ARG A 72 -4.91 29.29 -9.32
N TYR A 73 -5.26 28.59 -8.24
CA TYR A 73 -4.30 27.92 -7.39
C TYR A 73 -3.55 26.83 -8.15
N LEU A 74 -4.25 25.93 -8.86
CA LEU A 74 -3.64 24.85 -9.65
C LEU A 74 -2.75 25.40 -10.77
N LYS A 75 -3.21 26.46 -11.47
CA LYS A 75 -2.43 27.13 -12.51
C LYS A 75 -1.12 27.72 -11.96
N ARG A 76 -1.17 28.35 -10.77
CA ARG A 76 0.04 28.88 -10.11
C ARG A 76 1.09 27.81 -9.84
N TRP A 77 0.65 26.58 -9.58
CA TRP A 77 1.52 25.44 -9.28
C TRP A 77 1.82 24.57 -10.52
N GLU A 78 1.42 25.00 -11.70
CA GLU A 78 1.59 24.28 -12.98
C GLU A 78 0.98 22.87 -12.97
N ILE A 79 -0.11 22.68 -12.21
CA ILE A 79 -0.82 21.40 -12.14
C ILE A 79 -1.64 21.23 -13.41
N ASN A 80 -1.37 20.17 -14.19
CA ASN A 80 -2.12 19.84 -15.42
C ASN A 80 -3.53 19.36 -15.11
N GLY A 81 -3.69 18.53 -14.07
CA GLY A 81 -4.99 18.02 -13.65
C GLY A 81 -5.03 17.66 -12.17
N ALA A 82 -6.21 17.80 -11.59
CA ALA A 82 -6.47 17.48 -10.19
C ALA A 82 -7.89 16.98 -9.98
N GLN A 83 -8.11 16.20 -8.94
CA GLN A 83 -9.43 15.87 -8.41
C GLN A 83 -9.53 16.42 -6.99
N LEU A 84 -10.65 17.11 -6.70
CA LEU A 84 -11.01 17.51 -5.33
C LEU A 84 -12.36 16.91 -4.97
N VAL A 85 -12.37 16.18 -3.85
CA VAL A 85 -13.59 15.63 -3.25
C VAL A 85 -13.71 16.15 -1.84
N ILE A 86 -14.90 16.63 -1.47
CA ILE A 86 -15.24 17.08 -0.13
C ILE A 86 -16.46 16.31 0.34
N THR A 87 -16.36 15.67 1.50
CA THR A 87 -17.50 15.06 2.18
C THR A 87 -17.75 15.76 3.53
N ARG A 88 -18.96 15.64 4.04
CA ARG A 88 -19.32 16.01 5.43
C ARG A 88 -20.19 14.91 6.00
N ASN A 89 -19.83 14.41 7.17
CA ASN A 89 -20.52 13.29 7.80
C ASN A 89 -20.71 12.13 6.79
N ASP A 90 -19.62 11.82 6.06
CA ASP A 90 -19.49 10.80 5.04
C ASP A 90 -20.43 10.94 3.82
N SER A 91 -21.20 12.03 3.76
CA SER A 91 -22.01 12.38 2.59
C SER A 91 -21.20 13.27 1.63
N LEU A 92 -21.32 13.01 0.34
CA LEU A 92 -20.63 13.78 -0.70
C LEU A 92 -21.25 15.18 -0.80
N LEU A 93 -20.43 16.23 -0.62
CA LEU A 93 -20.80 17.63 -0.82
C LEU A 93 -20.30 18.14 -2.16
N TYR A 94 -19.08 17.76 -2.53
CA TYR A 94 -18.41 18.29 -3.71
C TYR A 94 -17.50 17.24 -4.32
N ALA A 95 -17.54 17.07 -5.64
CA ALA A 95 -16.63 16.23 -6.39
C ALA A 95 -16.36 16.86 -7.76
N ARG A 96 -15.10 17.24 -8.01
CA ARG A 96 -14.75 17.89 -9.26
C ARG A 96 -13.33 17.52 -9.72
N GLY A 97 -13.23 17.28 -11.03
CA GLY A 97 -11.98 17.22 -11.77
C GLY A 97 -11.64 18.57 -12.39
N PHE A 98 -10.39 18.98 -12.27
CA PHE A 98 -9.86 20.22 -12.82
C PHE A 98 -8.80 19.95 -13.87
N GLY A 99 -8.76 20.74 -14.95
CA GLY A 99 -7.73 20.66 -15.97
C GLY A 99 -7.82 19.40 -16.83
N TRP A 100 -6.70 18.70 -16.99
CA TRP A 100 -6.53 17.63 -17.97
C TRP A 100 -6.17 16.31 -17.32
N ALA A 101 -6.89 15.27 -17.66
CA ALA A 101 -6.50 13.88 -17.39
C ALA A 101 -5.40 13.42 -18.36
N ASP A 102 -5.54 13.78 -19.64
CA ASP A 102 -4.52 13.59 -20.68
C ASP A 102 -4.56 14.79 -21.61
N LYS A 103 -3.61 15.71 -21.43
CA LYS A 103 -3.59 17.00 -22.14
C LYS A 103 -3.36 16.83 -23.62
N GLU A 104 -2.48 15.94 -24.01
CA GLU A 104 -2.12 15.72 -25.41
C GLU A 104 -3.27 15.07 -26.20
N ARG A 105 -4.10 14.30 -25.50
CA ARG A 105 -5.30 13.69 -26.09
C ARG A 105 -6.56 14.54 -25.91
N GLY A 106 -6.47 15.72 -25.28
CA GLY A 106 -7.59 16.60 -25.02
C GLY A 106 -8.63 16.03 -24.03
N ILE A 107 -8.24 15.08 -23.16
CA ILE A 107 -9.15 14.45 -22.19
C ILE A 107 -9.20 15.30 -20.93
N ARG A 108 -10.40 15.81 -20.58
CA ARG A 108 -10.63 16.56 -19.35
C ARG A 108 -10.60 15.66 -18.12
N MET A 109 -10.23 16.24 -16.98
CA MET A 109 -10.25 15.54 -15.70
C MET A 109 -11.68 15.40 -15.18
N GLU A 110 -12.03 14.19 -14.74
CA GLU A 110 -13.27 13.86 -14.04
C GLU A 110 -12.95 13.28 -12.63
N PRO A 111 -13.83 13.44 -11.62
CA PRO A 111 -13.57 12.99 -10.26
C PRO A 111 -13.57 11.47 -10.09
N ASN A 112 -14.03 10.72 -11.09
CA ASN A 112 -14.05 9.25 -11.11
C ASN A 112 -12.84 8.62 -11.83
N MET A 113 -11.96 9.43 -12.42
CA MET A 113 -10.76 8.92 -13.08
C MET A 113 -9.73 8.42 -12.10
N LEU A 114 -8.95 7.42 -12.52
CA LEU A 114 -7.98 6.76 -11.65
C LEU A 114 -6.66 7.53 -11.61
N MET A 115 -6.12 7.70 -10.41
CA MET A 115 -4.83 8.34 -10.15
C MET A 115 -4.04 7.61 -9.08
N ARG A 116 -2.71 7.63 -9.18
CA ARG A 116 -1.80 7.06 -8.18
C ARG A 116 -1.95 7.79 -6.86
N PHE A 117 -2.10 7.04 -5.77
CA PHE A 117 -2.25 7.59 -4.42
C PHE A 117 -0.93 7.83 -3.71
N ALA A 118 0.17 7.32 -4.25
CA ALA A 118 1.45 7.34 -3.58
C ALA A 118 1.32 6.80 -2.13
N SER A 119 1.93 7.45 -1.16
CA SER A 119 1.95 6.99 0.22
C SER A 119 0.58 6.95 0.93
N VAL A 120 -0.49 7.47 0.35
CA VAL A 120 -1.86 7.23 0.86
C VAL A 120 -2.19 5.73 0.85
N SER A 121 -1.58 4.95 -0.04
CA SER A 121 -1.62 3.48 -0.07
C SER A 121 -1.37 2.80 1.27
N LYS A 122 -0.62 3.45 2.17
CA LYS A 122 -0.31 2.90 3.49
C LYS A 122 -1.55 2.78 4.39
N LEU A 123 -2.56 3.62 4.21
CA LEU A 123 -3.84 3.46 4.91
C LEU A 123 -4.53 2.15 4.51
N ILE A 124 -4.53 1.85 3.21
CA ILE A 124 -5.12 0.62 2.66
C ILE A 124 -4.39 -0.61 3.21
N THR A 125 -3.06 -0.59 3.22
CA THR A 125 -2.25 -1.68 3.81
C THR A 125 -2.51 -1.83 5.29
N ALA A 126 -2.58 -0.73 6.04
CA ALA A 126 -2.85 -0.73 7.46
C ALA A 126 -4.22 -1.36 7.76
N ALA A 127 -5.27 -0.99 7.01
CA ALA A 127 -6.58 -1.62 7.11
C ALA A 127 -6.52 -3.13 6.83
N GLY A 128 -5.74 -3.56 5.83
CA GLY A 128 -5.51 -4.98 5.54
C GLY A 128 -4.86 -5.75 6.70
N ILE A 129 -3.86 -5.16 7.35
CA ILE A 129 -3.24 -5.75 8.55
C ILE A 129 -4.26 -5.83 9.69
N MET A 130 -5.05 -4.78 9.91
CA MET A 130 -6.11 -4.79 10.94
C MET A 130 -7.15 -5.88 10.66
N LYS A 131 -7.52 -6.10 9.39
CA LYS A 131 -8.41 -7.23 9.02
C LYS A 131 -7.82 -8.58 9.40
N LEU A 132 -6.54 -8.81 9.17
CA LEU A 132 -5.87 -10.05 9.62
C LEU A 132 -5.89 -10.20 11.14
N VAL A 133 -5.75 -9.10 11.89
CA VAL A 133 -5.86 -9.10 13.35
C VAL A 133 -7.28 -9.46 13.79
N GLU A 134 -8.31 -8.86 13.19
CA GLU A 134 -9.72 -9.19 13.47
C GLU A 134 -10.07 -10.63 13.12
N MET A 135 -9.48 -11.17 12.05
CA MET A 135 -9.57 -12.59 11.67
C MET A 135 -8.76 -13.53 12.59
N LYS A 136 -8.10 -13.01 13.64
CA LYS A 136 -7.22 -13.75 14.56
C LYS A 136 -6.06 -14.48 13.87
N LYS A 137 -5.67 -14.05 12.65
CA LYS A 137 -4.54 -14.59 11.90
C LYS A 137 -3.22 -13.90 12.24
N LEU A 138 -3.27 -12.76 12.93
CA LEU A 138 -2.14 -11.89 13.23
C LEU A 138 -2.35 -11.18 14.58
N ARG A 139 -1.24 -10.88 15.28
CA ARG A 139 -1.21 -10.02 16.46
C ARG A 139 -0.21 -8.89 16.23
N MET A 140 -0.46 -7.73 16.81
CA MET A 140 0.43 -6.56 16.67
C MET A 140 1.83 -6.82 17.19
N GLY A 141 1.95 -7.59 18.28
CA GLY A 141 3.23 -7.99 18.88
C GLY A 141 3.93 -9.18 18.22
N ASP A 142 3.35 -9.78 17.18
CA ASP A 142 3.99 -10.92 16.50
C ASP A 142 5.33 -10.48 15.90
N LYS A 143 6.37 -11.28 16.12
CA LYS A 143 7.70 -11.05 15.55
C LYS A 143 7.69 -11.30 14.05
N VAL A 144 8.37 -10.42 13.33
CA VAL A 144 8.43 -10.51 11.85
C VAL A 144 9.43 -11.56 11.42
N PHE A 145 10.62 -11.59 12.02
CA PHE A 145 11.74 -12.45 11.64
C PHE A 145 12.08 -13.46 12.73
N GLY A 146 12.92 -14.45 12.40
CA GLY A 146 13.35 -15.52 13.30
C GLY A 146 12.55 -16.81 13.10
N GLN A 147 12.99 -17.89 13.75
CA GLN A 147 12.37 -19.22 13.60
C GLN A 147 10.87 -19.25 13.96
N LYS A 148 10.45 -18.43 14.92
CA LYS A 148 9.06 -18.26 15.35
C LYS A 148 8.40 -17.01 14.74
N GLY A 149 9.09 -16.28 13.85
CA GLY A 149 8.58 -15.09 13.18
C GLY A 149 7.62 -15.43 12.05
N ILE A 150 6.94 -14.41 11.54
CA ILE A 150 6.00 -14.55 10.42
C ILE A 150 6.75 -14.92 9.13
N LEU A 151 7.84 -14.22 8.84
CA LEU A 151 8.74 -14.46 7.72
C LEU A 151 9.92 -15.33 8.22
N CYS A 152 9.61 -16.58 8.59
CA CYS A 152 10.53 -17.52 9.21
C CYS A 152 11.39 -18.32 8.23
N ASP A 153 11.38 -17.98 6.94
CA ASP A 153 12.18 -18.65 5.92
C ASP A 153 13.66 -18.62 6.29
N THR A 154 14.34 -19.77 6.14
CA THR A 154 15.76 -19.93 6.46
C THR A 154 16.64 -18.99 5.66
N THR A 155 16.24 -18.65 4.41
CA THR A 155 17.00 -17.73 3.56
C THR A 155 17.00 -16.31 4.11
N TYR A 156 15.90 -15.87 4.76
CA TYR A 156 15.85 -14.59 5.47
C TYR A 156 16.73 -14.64 6.74
N ASN A 157 16.54 -15.66 7.57
CA ASN A 157 17.31 -15.81 8.81
C ASN A 157 18.82 -15.86 8.56
N ASN A 158 19.25 -16.58 7.53
CA ASN A 158 20.65 -16.65 7.12
C ASN A 158 21.20 -15.33 6.54
N SER A 159 20.33 -14.42 6.10
CA SER A 159 20.69 -13.11 5.59
C SER A 159 20.84 -12.05 6.69
N ILE A 160 20.22 -12.25 7.86
CA ILE A 160 20.26 -11.30 8.98
C ILE A 160 21.68 -11.20 9.54
N ARG A 161 22.25 -9.99 9.56
CA ARG A 161 23.55 -9.68 10.15
C ARG A 161 23.42 -8.91 11.46
N ASP A 162 22.33 -8.22 11.69
CA ASP A 162 22.03 -7.46 12.91
C ASP A 162 20.96 -8.17 13.72
N GLN A 163 21.30 -8.68 14.89
CA GLN A 163 20.39 -9.46 15.73
C GLN A 163 19.14 -8.69 16.16
N ARG A 164 19.16 -7.36 16.10
CA ARG A 164 18.00 -6.51 16.43
C ARG A 164 16.81 -6.72 15.48
N TYR A 165 17.02 -7.25 14.26
CA TYR A 165 15.92 -7.65 13.37
C TYR A 165 14.94 -8.62 14.01
N TYR A 166 15.42 -9.51 14.87
CA TYR A 166 14.55 -10.48 15.58
C TYR A 166 13.59 -9.82 16.59
N ASN A 167 13.82 -8.56 16.93
CA ASN A 167 12.95 -7.81 17.83
C ASN A 167 11.84 -7.05 17.11
N ILE A 168 11.88 -6.96 15.79
CA ILE A 168 10.89 -6.22 15.01
C ILE A 168 9.53 -6.90 15.11
N THR A 169 8.49 -6.10 15.44
CA THR A 169 7.10 -6.50 15.50
C THR A 169 6.28 -5.90 14.37
N VAL A 170 5.08 -6.43 14.14
CA VAL A 170 4.13 -5.89 13.15
C VAL A 170 3.75 -4.45 13.49
N GLU A 171 3.49 -4.12 14.76
CA GLU A 171 3.18 -2.76 15.19
C GLU A 171 4.32 -1.78 14.89
N GLN A 172 5.57 -2.17 15.13
CA GLN A 172 6.72 -1.33 14.87
C GLN A 172 6.90 -1.05 13.36
N LEU A 173 6.55 -1.99 12.48
CA LEU A 173 6.50 -1.73 11.03
C LEU A 173 5.44 -0.69 10.68
N LEU A 174 4.22 -0.84 11.20
CA LEU A 174 3.10 0.07 10.97
C LEU A 174 3.37 1.50 11.45
N ARG A 175 4.09 1.64 12.57
CA ARG A 175 4.41 2.94 13.21
C ARG A 175 5.77 3.50 12.80
N HIS A 176 6.44 2.91 11.79
CA HIS A 176 7.77 3.34 11.34
C HIS A 176 8.85 3.30 12.43
N GLN A 177 8.74 2.34 13.37
CA GLN A 177 9.64 2.16 14.51
C GLN A 177 10.52 0.91 14.41
N ALA A 178 10.64 0.33 13.23
CA ALA A 178 11.34 -0.94 13.02
C ALA A 178 12.89 -0.83 13.03
N GLY A 179 13.45 0.37 13.20
CA GLY A 179 14.90 0.55 13.18
C GLY A 179 15.49 0.86 11.80
N PHE A 180 14.67 0.88 10.74
CA PHE A 180 15.14 1.24 9.40
C PHE A 180 15.55 2.71 9.35
N ASN A 181 16.55 3.01 8.51
CA ASN A 181 16.96 4.38 8.20
C ASN A 181 17.02 4.61 6.70
N ASN A 182 17.00 5.89 6.30
CA ASN A 182 17.03 6.32 4.90
C ASN A 182 18.30 7.14 4.58
N TYR A 183 19.42 6.95 5.30
CA TYR A 183 20.65 7.70 5.06
C TYR A 183 21.20 7.54 3.64
N ALA A 184 21.02 6.36 3.04
CA ALA A 184 21.39 6.06 1.66
C ALA A 184 20.19 6.09 0.69
N GLY A 185 19.12 6.81 1.04
CA GLY A 185 17.86 6.81 0.31
C GLY A 185 16.94 5.64 0.69
N ASP A 186 15.67 5.71 0.23
CA ASP A 186 14.72 4.62 0.47
C ASP A 186 15.02 3.44 -0.46
N PRO A 187 15.34 2.25 0.09
CA PRO A 187 15.81 1.13 -0.71
C PRO A 187 14.74 0.56 -1.65
N VAL A 188 13.45 0.72 -1.34
CA VAL A 188 12.36 0.21 -2.19
C VAL A 188 12.19 1.07 -3.43
N SER A 189 12.50 2.37 -3.33
CA SER A 189 12.47 3.30 -4.46
C SER A 189 13.80 3.38 -5.22
N SER A 190 14.84 2.71 -4.74
CA SER A 190 16.20 2.80 -5.29
C SER A 190 16.61 1.53 -6.04
N THR A 191 15.71 0.92 -6.81
CA THR A 191 15.90 -0.39 -7.46
C THR A 191 17.16 -0.42 -8.31
N ARG A 192 17.41 0.58 -9.15
CA ARG A 192 18.61 0.66 -10.00
C ARG A 192 19.90 0.61 -9.18
N TYR A 193 19.97 1.38 -8.09
CA TYR A 193 21.14 1.40 -7.21
C TYR A 193 21.35 0.02 -6.53
N ILE A 194 20.29 -0.61 -6.07
CA ILE A 194 20.35 -1.98 -5.51
C ILE A 194 20.85 -2.97 -6.54
N MET A 195 20.38 -2.91 -7.78
CA MET A 195 20.84 -3.77 -8.88
C MET A 195 22.35 -3.59 -9.13
N MET A 196 22.81 -2.36 -9.24
CA MET A 196 24.24 -2.07 -9.49
C MET A 196 25.13 -2.56 -8.35
N GLN A 197 24.75 -2.30 -7.09
CA GLN A 197 25.53 -2.73 -5.92
C GLN A 197 25.60 -4.25 -5.74
N ASN A 198 24.60 -4.97 -6.20
CA ASN A 198 24.50 -6.42 -6.02
C ASN A 198 24.68 -7.21 -7.33
N HIS A 199 25.16 -6.56 -8.39
CA HIS A 199 25.42 -7.15 -9.73
C HIS A 199 24.22 -7.92 -10.27
N LEU A 200 22.97 -7.38 -10.05
CA LEU A 200 21.76 -7.99 -10.54
C LEU A 200 21.49 -7.61 -11.99
N THR A 201 21.11 -8.58 -12.79
CA THR A 201 20.77 -8.38 -14.22
C THR A 201 19.30 -8.02 -14.41
N THR A 202 18.45 -8.32 -13.41
CA THR A 202 17.01 -8.02 -13.42
C THR A 202 16.61 -7.39 -12.08
N PRO A 203 15.54 -6.56 -12.06
CA PRO A 203 15.00 -6.02 -10.81
C PRO A 203 14.67 -7.14 -9.82
N PRO A 204 15.11 -7.05 -8.55
CA PRO A 204 14.85 -8.08 -7.56
C PRO A 204 13.36 -8.14 -7.22
N ASP A 205 12.81 -9.33 -7.02
CA ASP A 205 11.51 -9.51 -6.39
C ASP A 205 11.53 -9.15 -4.89
N HIS A 206 10.38 -9.09 -4.24
CA HIS A 206 10.29 -8.76 -2.81
C HIS A 206 11.16 -9.67 -1.94
N PRO A 207 11.12 -11.02 -2.09
CA PRO A 207 12.00 -11.92 -1.35
C PRO A 207 13.48 -11.63 -1.54
N THR A 208 13.93 -11.42 -2.76
CA THR A 208 15.33 -11.14 -3.08
C THR A 208 15.76 -9.77 -2.53
N LEU A 209 14.94 -8.74 -2.71
CA LEU A 209 15.18 -7.42 -2.14
C LEU A 209 15.29 -7.49 -0.62
N LEU A 210 14.38 -8.18 0.04
CA LEU A 210 14.40 -8.35 1.49
C LEU A 210 15.68 -9.05 1.95
N ARG A 211 16.12 -10.14 1.32
CA ARG A 211 17.40 -10.82 1.65
C ARG A 211 18.61 -9.89 1.52
N ILE A 212 18.64 -9.03 0.51
CA ILE A 212 19.69 -8.03 0.36
C ILE A 212 19.69 -7.03 1.52
N LEU A 213 18.50 -6.55 1.89
CA LEU A 213 18.35 -5.51 2.91
C LEU A 213 18.57 -6.02 4.33
N LEU A 214 18.28 -7.30 4.61
CA LEU A 214 18.53 -7.94 5.92
C LEU A 214 20.03 -8.07 6.25
N LYS A 215 20.92 -7.89 5.27
CA LYS A 215 22.37 -7.82 5.50
C LYS A 215 22.82 -6.45 6.05
N ARG A 216 21.98 -5.42 6.01
CA ARG A 216 22.28 -4.07 6.48
C ARG A 216 22.05 -3.96 7.99
N HIS A 217 22.79 -3.06 8.65
CA HIS A 217 22.53 -2.73 10.05
C HIS A 217 21.32 -1.79 10.18
N LEU A 218 20.57 -1.96 11.27
CA LEU A 218 19.53 -1.03 11.66
C LEU A 218 20.14 0.29 12.16
N GLY A 219 19.46 1.40 11.90
CA GLY A 219 19.88 2.72 12.33
C GLY A 219 19.69 2.96 13.83
N TYR A 220 18.71 2.26 14.43
CA TYR A 220 18.41 2.32 15.86
C TYR A 220 17.71 1.03 16.30
N THR A 221 17.58 0.80 17.60
CA THR A 221 16.87 -0.35 18.17
C THR A 221 15.37 -0.24 17.86
N PRO A 222 14.71 -1.32 17.37
CA PRO A 222 13.27 -1.32 17.14
C PRO A 222 12.49 -0.87 18.37
N GLY A 223 11.65 0.15 18.20
CA GLY A 223 10.86 0.78 19.24
C GLY A 223 11.49 2.02 19.88
N GLU A 224 12.80 2.26 19.75
CA GLU A 224 13.50 3.40 20.38
C GLU A 224 13.53 4.66 19.53
N GLY A 225 13.13 4.57 18.25
CA GLY A 225 13.13 5.69 17.34
C GLY A 225 12.08 5.56 16.25
N LYS A 226 11.98 6.57 15.40
CA LYS A 226 11.09 6.59 14.24
C LYS A 226 11.83 7.09 12.99
N CYS A 227 11.64 6.37 11.89
CA CYS A 227 12.05 6.80 10.57
C CYS A 227 11.04 6.29 9.54
N TYR A 228 10.44 7.21 8.79
CA TYR A 228 9.49 6.84 7.74
C TYR A 228 10.10 5.82 6.77
N SER A 229 9.41 4.71 6.53
CA SER A 229 9.97 3.61 5.76
C SER A 229 8.95 3.00 4.79
N ASN A 230 9.26 3.03 3.50
CA ASN A 230 8.54 2.22 2.51
C ASN A 230 8.88 0.74 2.66
N LEU A 231 10.13 0.41 3.05
CA LEU A 231 10.52 -0.97 3.34
C LEU A 231 9.60 -1.63 4.37
N GLY A 232 9.26 -0.92 5.45
CA GLY A 232 8.33 -1.43 6.46
C GLY A 232 6.97 -1.83 5.87
N TYR A 233 6.41 -1.01 4.99
CA TYR A 233 5.12 -1.27 4.35
C TYR A 233 5.19 -2.28 3.19
N MET A 234 6.33 -2.41 2.52
CA MET A 234 6.59 -3.54 1.63
C MET A 234 6.60 -4.87 2.41
N ILE A 235 7.28 -4.91 3.56
CA ILE A 235 7.27 -6.10 4.43
C ILE A 235 5.85 -6.40 4.92
N LEU A 236 5.05 -5.39 5.26
CA LEU A 236 3.64 -5.58 5.65
C LEU A 236 2.82 -6.21 4.52
N SER A 237 3.04 -5.86 3.24
CA SER A 237 2.37 -6.54 2.12
C SER A 237 2.78 -8.02 2.02
N MET A 238 4.06 -8.36 2.26
CA MET A 238 4.52 -9.75 2.32
C MET A 238 3.90 -10.51 3.51
N ILE A 239 3.70 -9.84 4.66
CA ILE A 239 3.00 -10.41 5.83
C ILE A 239 1.54 -10.70 5.48
N VAL A 240 0.85 -9.81 4.74
CA VAL A 240 -0.51 -10.06 4.26
C VAL A 240 -0.55 -11.34 3.43
N GLU A 241 0.35 -11.50 2.47
CA GLU A 241 0.43 -12.72 1.64
C GLU A 241 0.70 -13.96 2.48
N LYS A 242 1.69 -13.92 3.36
CA LYS A 242 2.07 -15.06 4.21
C LYS A 242 0.94 -15.51 5.14
N LYS A 243 0.20 -14.57 5.72
CA LYS A 243 -0.86 -14.86 6.70
C LYS A 243 -2.22 -15.18 6.07
N SER A 244 -2.49 -14.65 4.88
CA SER A 244 -3.74 -14.91 4.17
C SER A 244 -3.68 -16.10 3.24
N GLY A 245 -2.51 -16.43 2.69
CA GLY A 245 -2.33 -17.37 1.59
C GLY A 245 -2.76 -16.81 0.23
N MET A 246 -3.03 -15.50 0.13
CA MET A 246 -3.47 -14.81 -1.08
C MET A 246 -2.42 -13.81 -1.54
N LYS A 247 -2.40 -13.46 -2.83
CA LYS A 247 -1.64 -12.29 -3.31
C LYS A 247 -2.12 -11.03 -2.56
N TYR A 248 -1.20 -10.12 -2.26
CA TYR A 248 -1.50 -8.90 -1.49
C TYR A 248 -2.68 -8.13 -2.06
N GLU A 249 -2.69 -7.83 -3.36
CA GLU A 249 -3.76 -7.08 -4.02
C GLU A 249 -5.11 -7.79 -3.88
N ASN A 250 -5.16 -9.10 -4.13
CA ASN A 250 -6.38 -9.89 -4.04
C ASN A 250 -6.97 -9.90 -2.61
N PHE A 251 -6.11 -10.00 -1.59
CA PHE A 251 -6.57 -9.93 -0.20
C PHE A 251 -7.16 -8.55 0.11
N ILE A 252 -6.47 -7.49 -0.27
CA ILE A 252 -6.93 -6.11 -0.03
C ILE A 252 -8.23 -5.84 -0.78
N GLN A 253 -8.34 -6.23 -2.05
CA GLN A 253 -9.58 -6.11 -2.81
C GLN A 253 -10.74 -6.79 -2.08
N LYS A 254 -10.59 -8.05 -1.72
CA LYS A 254 -11.66 -8.86 -1.16
C LYS A 254 -12.11 -8.43 0.25
N TYR A 255 -11.16 -8.07 1.11
CA TYR A 255 -11.44 -7.87 2.53
C TYR A 255 -11.41 -6.41 3.01
N VAL A 256 -10.92 -5.50 2.17
CA VAL A 256 -10.81 -4.07 2.49
C VAL A 256 -11.61 -3.22 1.52
N LEU A 257 -11.28 -3.26 0.23
CA LEU A 257 -11.79 -2.31 -0.75
C LEU A 257 -13.24 -2.61 -1.18
N GLN A 258 -13.54 -3.84 -1.54
CA GLN A 258 -14.91 -4.22 -1.93
C GLN A 258 -15.92 -4.04 -0.79
N PRO A 259 -15.63 -4.43 0.48
CA PRO A 259 -16.50 -4.11 1.59
C PRO A 259 -16.71 -2.61 1.84
N ALA A 260 -15.74 -1.78 1.46
CA ALA A 260 -15.83 -0.31 1.49
C ALA A 260 -16.57 0.29 0.28
N GLY A 261 -17.00 -0.54 -0.69
CA GLY A 261 -17.63 -0.09 -1.94
C GLY A 261 -16.64 0.52 -2.94
N CYS A 262 -15.35 0.14 -2.87
CA CYS A 262 -14.29 0.57 -3.77
C CYS A 262 -13.93 -0.60 -4.70
N PHE A 263 -14.27 -0.47 -5.99
CA PHE A 263 -14.12 -1.57 -6.95
C PHE A 263 -13.04 -1.28 -8.02
N ASP A 264 -12.70 -0.01 -8.24
CA ASP A 264 -11.78 0.42 -9.29
C ASP A 264 -10.32 0.55 -8.80
N MET A 265 -10.09 0.57 -7.49
CA MET A 265 -8.75 0.68 -6.92
C MET A 265 -7.92 -0.57 -7.23
N HIS A 266 -6.67 -0.37 -7.69
CA HIS A 266 -5.75 -1.44 -8.07
C HIS A 266 -4.29 -1.02 -7.86
N ILE A 267 -3.35 -1.95 -8.01
CA ILE A 267 -1.92 -1.66 -8.04
C ILE A 267 -1.55 -1.06 -9.40
N ALA A 268 -1.01 0.15 -9.40
CA ALA A 268 -0.64 0.88 -10.60
C ALA A 268 0.57 0.26 -11.30
N GLY A 269 0.58 0.34 -12.62
CA GLY A 269 1.73 0.02 -13.46
C GLY A 269 2.79 1.14 -13.47
N THR A 270 4.01 0.79 -13.89
CA THR A 270 5.14 1.74 -13.94
C THR A 270 5.07 2.65 -15.16
N TYR A 271 4.72 2.11 -16.32
CA TYR A 271 4.83 2.81 -17.59
C TYR A 271 3.50 3.38 -18.07
N TYR A 272 3.56 4.33 -19.01
CA TYR A 272 2.37 4.91 -19.64
C TYR A 272 1.45 3.83 -20.23
N LYS A 273 2.01 2.82 -20.88
CA LYS A 273 1.27 1.70 -21.49
C LYS A 273 0.56 0.78 -20.49
N ASP A 274 0.98 0.80 -19.23
CA ASP A 274 0.43 -0.06 -18.18
C ASP A 274 -0.82 0.55 -17.54
N ARG A 275 -1.19 1.78 -17.91
CA ARG A 275 -2.37 2.48 -17.38
C ARG A 275 -3.65 1.75 -17.76
N ARG A 276 -4.60 1.77 -16.86
CA ARG A 276 -5.97 1.33 -17.19
C ARG A 276 -6.71 2.35 -18.05
N PRO A 277 -7.79 1.96 -18.74
CA PRO A 277 -8.50 2.87 -19.69
C PRO A 277 -8.91 4.20 -19.08
N ASN A 278 -9.35 4.22 -17.81
CA ASN A 278 -9.78 5.44 -17.11
C ASN A 278 -8.68 6.04 -16.20
N GLU A 279 -7.43 5.62 -16.35
CA GLU A 279 -6.32 6.16 -15.58
C GLU A 279 -5.69 7.36 -16.29
N THR A 280 -5.46 8.43 -15.53
CA THR A 280 -4.91 9.69 -16.05
C THR A 280 -3.47 9.54 -16.52
N LYS A 281 -3.01 10.45 -17.40
CA LYS A 281 -1.58 10.64 -17.66
C LYS A 281 -0.94 11.42 -16.52
N TYR A 282 0.32 11.08 -16.18
CA TYR A 282 1.10 11.76 -15.14
C TYR A 282 2.13 12.69 -15.77
N TYR A 283 2.40 13.80 -15.08
CA TYR A 283 3.27 14.86 -15.55
C TYR A 283 4.29 15.27 -14.49
N MET A 284 5.48 15.61 -14.93
CA MET A 284 6.47 16.29 -14.11
C MET A 284 6.30 17.80 -14.22
N HIS A 285 6.83 18.55 -13.24
CA HIS A 285 6.92 20.00 -13.33
C HIS A 285 7.79 20.43 -14.52
N GLN A 286 7.57 21.63 -15.03
CA GLN A 286 8.40 22.21 -16.07
C GLN A 286 9.87 22.26 -15.64
N GLY A 287 10.79 21.92 -16.54
CA GLY A 287 12.23 21.83 -16.25
C GLY A 287 12.68 20.53 -15.60
N SER A 288 11.79 19.55 -15.36
CA SER A 288 12.18 18.21 -14.94
C SER A 288 12.99 17.52 -16.04
N ILE A 289 14.14 16.96 -15.67
CA ILE A 289 15.01 16.22 -16.58
C ILE A 289 14.70 14.72 -16.55
N PRO A 290 14.86 14.00 -17.67
CA PRO A 290 14.80 12.55 -17.70
C PRO A 290 15.79 11.90 -16.75
N VAL A 291 15.48 10.69 -16.28
CA VAL A 291 16.30 9.90 -15.37
C VAL A 291 16.60 8.53 -15.99
N TYR A 292 17.64 7.86 -15.49
CA TYR A 292 17.88 6.47 -15.86
C TYR A 292 16.76 5.56 -15.36
N GLU A 293 16.32 4.66 -16.21
CA GLU A 293 15.28 3.68 -15.90
C GLU A 293 15.66 2.79 -14.71
N TYR A 294 14.69 2.46 -13.86
CA TYR A 294 14.90 1.70 -12.62
C TYR A 294 15.51 0.30 -12.84
N ASN A 295 15.27 -0.30 -14.00
CA ASN A 295 15.71 -1.66 -14.35
C ASN A 295 17.16 -1.74 -14.88
N ASN A 296 17.90 -0.64 -14.77
CA ASN A 296 19.28 -0.53 -15.22
C ASN A 296 19.51 -0.83 -16.72
N SER A 297 18.50 -0.59 -17.56
CA SER A 297 18.56 -0.78 -19.03
C SER A 297 19.49 0.20 -19.74
N GLY A 298 19.95 1.26 -19.07
CA GLY A 298 20.67 2.38 -19.67
C GLY A 298 19.78 3.42 -20.36
N ARG A 299 18.46 3.18 -20.49
CA ARG A 299 17.54 4.14 -21.09
C ARG A 299 17.28 5.32 -20.17
N MET A 300 17.10 6.50 -20.80
CA MET A 300 16.57 7.69 -20.13
C MET A 300 15.08 7.75 -20.32
N VAL A 301 14.33 7.97 -19.24
CA VAL A 301 12.85 7.97 -19.22
C VAL A 301 12.32 9.19 -18.47
N GLU A 302 11.08 9.58 -18.73
CA GLU A 302 10.37 10.53 -17.87
C GLU A 302 10.28 9.97 -16.44
N LYS A 303 10.59 10.80 -15.46
CA LYS A 303 10.64 10.36 -14.06
C LYS A 303 9.35 9.71 -13.57
N CYS A 304 8.18 10.17 -14.04
CA CYS A 304 6.89 9.56 -13.70
C CYS A 304 6.62 8.21 -14.39
N TYR A 305 7.46 7.81 -15.37
CA TYR A 305 7.30 6.59 -16.16
C TYR A 305 8.60 5.79 -16.29
N GLY A 306 9.10 5.29 -15.16
CA GLY A 306 10.25 4.39 -15.17
C GLY A 306 11.38 4.72 -14.19
N ASP A 307 11.26 5.75 -13.35
CA ASP A 307 12.19 6.00 -12.24
C ASP A 307 12.06 4.94 -11.12
N THR A 308 10.84 4.51 -10.87
CA THR A 308 10.51 3.59 -9.79
C THR A 308 9.69 2.42 -10.30
N ASP A 309 10.02 1.20 -9.87
CA ASP A 309 9.18 0.00 -10.06
C ASP A 309 7.94 0.13 -9.16
N LEU A 310 6.83 0.64 -9.70
CA LEU A 310 5.62 0.90 -8.91
C LEU A 310 5.02 -0.37 -8.30
N PRO A 311 4.83 -1.47 -9.04
CA PRO A 311 4.36 -2.71 -8.43
C PRO A 311 5.21 -3.15 -7.24
N ARG A 312 6.52 -2.85 -7.25
CA ARG A 312 7.44 -3.17 -6.16
C ARG A 312 7.19 -2.34 -4.90
N LEU A 313 6.66 -1.12 -5.02
CA LEU A 313 6.21 -0.36 -3.86
C LEU A 313 5.04 -1.03 -3.15
N SER A 314 4.23 -1.81 -3.87
CA SER A 314 3.14 -2.61 -3.30
C SER A 314 2.37 -1.84 -2.21
N GLY A 315 2.31 -2.37 -0.99
CA GLY A 315 1.64 -1.75 0.15
C GLY A 315 2.20 -0.40 0.61
N ALA A 316 3.37 0.00 0.13
CA ALA A 316 3.98 1.27 0.52
C ALA A 316 3.49 2.47 -0.31
N GLY A 317 3.09 2.25 -1.59
CA GLY A 317 2.80 3.40 -2.43
C GLY A 317 2.22 3.12 -3.82
N ALA A 318 1.82 1.90 -4.14
CA ALA A 318 1.46 1.53 -5.50
C ALA A 318 -0.05 1.60 -5.81
N TRP A 319 -0.92 1.84 -4.85
CA TRP A 319 -2.37 1.89 -5.10
C TRP A 319 -2.76 3.08 -5.98
N CYS A 320 -3.70 2.82 -6.87
CA CYS A 320 -4.32 3.74 -7.79
C CYS A 320 -5.85 3.64 -7.66
N GLY A 321 -6.56 4.76 -7.82
CA GLY A 321 -8.02 4.85 -7.75
C GLY A 321 -8.48 6.30 -7.91
N SER A 322 -9.76 6.57 -7.79
CA SER A 322 -10.30 7.93 -7.85
C SER A 322 -10.36 8.57 -6.46
N ALA A 323 -10.38 9.91 -6.41
CA ALA A 323 -10.60 10.64 -5.16
C ALA A 323 -11.99 10.34 -4.57
N ALA A 324 -12.98 10.06 -5.42
CA ALA A 324 -14.33 9.68 -5.01
C ALA A 324 -14.34 8.33 -4.29
N GLU A 325 -13.69 7.30 -4.84
CA GLU A 325 -13.57 6.01 -4.15
C GLU A 325 -12.73 6.11 -2.88
N LEU A 326 -11.65 6.91 -2.93
CA LEU A 326 -10.83 7.13 -1.75
C LEU A 326 -11.63 7.75 -0.60
N SER A 327 -12.59 8.63 -0.89
CA SER A 327 -13.48 9.18 0.14
C SER A 327 -14.38 8.12 0.78
N ARG A 328 -14.88 7.15 0.00
CA ARG A 328 -15.64 5.99 0.52
C ARG A 328 -14.78 5.11 1.42
N PHE A 329 -13.55 4.83 0.99
CA PHE A 329 -12.62 4.08 1.81
C PHE A 329 -12.34 4.79 3.14
N ILE A 330 -12.09 6.11 3.15
CA ILE A 330 -11.86 6.86 4.38
C ILE A 330 -13.08 6.82 5.30
N ALA A 331 -14.29 7.02 4.75
CA ALA A 331 -15.53 6.92 5.52
C ALA A 331 -15.75 5.52 6.15
N SER A 332 -15.17 4.47 5.57
CA SER A 332 -15.28 3.10 6.07
C SER A 332 -14.24 2.70 7.12
N ILE A 333 -13.34 3.62 7.51
CA ILE A 333 -12.27 3.39 8.50
C ILE A 333 -12.08 4.55 9.48
N ASP A 334 -13.02 5.49 9.58
CA ASP A 334 -12.86 6.72 10.37
C ASP A 334 -13.55 6.69 11.74
N GLY A 335 -14.35 5.66 12.00
CA GLY A 335 -15.06 5.48 13.27
C GLY A 335 -16.29 6.36 13.44
N MET A 336 -16.74 7.05 12.38
CA MET A 336 -17.96 7.88 12.40
C MET A 336 -19.21 7.00 12.19
N PRO A 337 -20.38 7.41 12.72
CA PRO A 337 -21.56 6.54 12.69
C PRO A 337 -22.33 6.54 11.36
N HIS A 338 -21.98 7.41 10.42
CA HIS A 338 -22.77 7.64 9.20
C HIS A 338 -22.60 6.56 8.14
N VAL A 339 -21.40 6.01 8.03
CA VAL A 339 -21.08 4.86 7.17
C VAL A 339 -20.57 3.73 8.06
N LYS A 340 -20.98 2.51 7.77
CA LYS A 340 -20.51 1.34 8.52
C LYS A 340 -19.04 1.10 8.24
N ASP A 341 -18.22 1.14 9.29
CA ASP A 341 -16.83 0.78 9.20
C ASP A 341 -16.62 -0.68 8.76
N ILE A 342 -15.62 -0.91 7.92
CA ILE A 342 -15.13 -2.25 7.58
C ILE A 342 -14.30 -2.85 8.72
N LEU A 343 -13.81 -2.03 9.64
CA LEU A 343 -13.06 -2.41 10.83
C LEU A 343 -13.90 -2.21 12.09
N SER A 344 -13.60 -2.96 13.14
CA SER A 344 -14.22 -2.73 14.45
C SER A 344 -13.79 -1.37 15.02
N ARG A 345 -14.65 -0.78 15.84
CA ARG A 345 -14.33 0.48 16.55
C ARG A 345 -12.99 0.41 17.31
N LYS A 346 -12.69 -0.74 17.91
CA LYS A 346 -11.41 -0.98 18.59
C LYS A 346 -10.23 -0.88 17.63
N SER A 347 -10.34 -1.46 16.44
CA SER A 347 -9.32 -1.41 15.40
C SER A 347 -9.09 0.02 14.91
N VAL A 348 -10.17 0.76 14.63
CA VAL A 348 -10.09 2.16 14.22
C VAL A 348 -9.43 3.01 15.30
N GLN A 349 -9.85 2.88 16.55
CA GLN A 349 -9.25 3.59 17.68
C GLN A 349 -7.76 3.28 17.85
N PHE A 350 -7.35 2.03 17.63
CA PHE A 350 -5.95 1.63 17.69
C PHE A 350 -5.13 2.25 16.54
N MET A 351 -5.68 2.27 15.32
CA MET A 351 -5.04 2.91 14.17
C MET A 351 -4.85 4.41 14.35
N THR A 352 -5.87 5.08 14.91
CA THR A 352 -5.92 6.54 15.04
C THR A 352 -5.41 7.03 16.40
N GLN A 353 -4.88 6.14 17.24
CA GLN A 353 -4.29 6.50 18.51
C GLN A 353 -3.15 7.51 18.29
N GLU A 354 -3.32 8.71 18.86
CA GLU A 354 -2.30 9.74 18.83
C GLU A 354 -1.01 9.25 19.49
N GLN A 355 0.11 9.49 18.82
CA GLN A 355 1.44 9.15 19.32
C GLN A 355 2.00 10.31 20.14
N PRO A 356 2.88 10.04 21.13
CA PRO A 356 3.45 11.09 22.00
C PRO A 356 4.15 12.21 21.24
N ASP A 357 4.78 11.91 20.12
CA ASP A 357 5.44 12.88 19.24
C ASP A 357 4.55 13.39 18.10
N HIS A 358 3.25 13.09 18.17
CA HIS A 358 2.23 13.43 17.17
C HIS A 358 2.50 12.91 15.76
N GLN A 359 3.42 11.94 15.57
CA GLN A 359 3.77 11.42 14.25
C GLN A 359 3.43 9.93 14.07
N TYR A 360 3.07 9.58 12.84
CA TYR A 360 2.91 8.20 12.38
C TYR A 360 1.97 7.35 13.22
N SER A 361 0.73 7.82 13.37
CA SER A 361 -0.38 6.93 13.67
C SER A 361 -0.49 5.88 12.55
N ILE A 362 -1.09 4.72 12.83
CA ILE A 362 -1.06 3.60 11.87
C ILE A 362 -1.72 3.99 10.55
N GLY A 363 -0.92 4.07 9.50
CA GLY A 363 -1.33 4.49 8.15
C GLY A 363 -1.42 6.01 7.95
N TRP A 364 -1.61 6.81 9.00
CA TRP A 364 -1.70 8.27 8.96
C TRP A 364 -0.34 8.96 9.22
N ASN A 365 -0.19 10.21 8.77
CA ASN A 365 0.91 11.06 9.22
C ASN A 365 0.62 11.56 10.66
N TYR A 366 -0.61 12.09 10.86
CA TYR A 366 -1.06 12.65 12.11
C TYR A 366 -2.53 12.33 12.35
N THR A 367 -2.90 12.03 13.60
CA THR A 367 -4.28 11.88 14.08
C THR A 367 -4.41 12.57 15.41
N PRO A 368 -4.31 13.92 15.46
CA PRO A 368 -4.36 14.67 16.70
C PRO A 368 -5.74 14.58 17.34
N LYS A 369 -5.81 14.56 18.68
CA LYS A 369 -7.06 14.65 19.45
C LYS A 369 -7.60 16.07 19.55
N SER A 370 -6.92 17.05 18.95
CA SER A 370 -7.30 18.45 18.94
C SER A 370 -8.29 18.77 17.81
N ASN A 371 -8.66 20.04 17.68
CA ASN A 371 -9.47 20.55 16.55
C ASN A 371 -8.73 20.56 15.20
N ARG A 372 -7.55 19.93 15.12
CA ARG A 372 -6.80 19.80 13.88
C ARG A 372 -7.28 18.56 13.09
N PRO A 373 -7.16 18.56 11.75
CA PRO A 373 -7.53 17.41 10.95
C PRO A 373 -6.55 16.25 11.13
N TRP A 374 -7.03 15.03 10.93
CA TRP A 374 -6.16 13.90 10.59
C TRP A 374 -5.57 14.15 9.21
N ILE A 375 -4.31 13.85 9.05
CA ILE A 375 -3.56 14.16 7.83
C ILE A 375 -2.95 12.91 7.25
N ARG A 376 -3.16 12.73 5.94
CA ARG A 376 -2.39 11.77 5.16
C ARG A 376 -1.95 12.41 3.86
N THR A 377 -0.63 12.35 3.58
CA THR A 377 -0.03 12.83 2.34
C THR A 377 0.52 11.69 1.51
N GLY A 378 0.60 11.89 0.21
CA GLY A 378 1.26 11.02 -0.75
C GLY A 378 2.04 11.83 -1.78
N SER A 379 3.23 11.39 -2.16
CA SER A 379 4.02 12.02 -3.21
C SER A 379 4.83 10.95 -3.94
N LEU A 380 4.70 10.94 -5.26
CA LEU A 380 5.52 10.19 -6.22
C LEU A 380 5.80 11.11 -7.41
N ALA A 381 6.74 10.71 -8.27
CA ALA A 381 6.91 11.39 -9.55
C ALA A 381 5.58 11.39 -10.32
N GLY A 382 5.13 12.58 -10.70
CA GLY A 382 3.88 12.79 -11.43
C GLY A 382 2.61 12.83 -10.57
N THR A 383 2.67 12.73 -9.24
CA THR A 383 1.46 12.79 -8.41
C THR A 383 1.71 13.37 -7.02
N SER A 384 0.70 14.05 -6.49
CA SER A 384 0.59 14.43 -5.08
C SER A 384 -0.81 14.13 -4.59
N ALA A 385 -0.94 13.61 -3.39
CA ALA A 385 -2.22 13.32 -2.73
C ALA A 385 -2.24 13.90 -1.32
N LEU A 386 -3.38 14.44 -0.90
CA LEU A 386 -3.61 15.00 0.43
C LEU A 386 -5.00 14.61 0.90
N ILE A 387 -5.08 14.11 2.12
CA ILE A 387 -6.34 13.87 2.86
C ILE A 387 -6.29 14.69 4.13
N LEU A 388 -7.34 15.48 4.36
CA LEU A 388 -7.61 16.19 5.61
C LEU A 388 -8.99 15.76 6.13
N LYS A 389 -9.02 15.01 7.23
CA LYS A 389 -10.27 14.64 7.92
C LYS A 389 -10.41 15.50 9.18
N TYR A 390 -11.39 16.38 9.17
CA TYR A 390 -11.64 17.33 10.25
C TYR A 390 -12.56 16.76 11.33
N PRO A 391 -12.45 17.24 12.58
CA PRO A 391 -13.32 16.79 13.68
C PRO A 391 -14.80 17.15 13.50
N ASP A 392 -15.12 18.15 12.67
CA ASP A 392 -16.50 18.56 12.33
C ASP A 392 -17.16 17.67 11.27
N GLY A 393 -16.54 16.54 10.96
CA GLY A 393 -17.04 15.56 10.00
C GLY A 393 -16.65 15.84 8.54
N GLN A 394 -16.00 16.96 8.23
CA GLN A 394 -15.53 17.23 6.87
C GLN A 394 -14.32 16.36 6.54
N CYS A 395 -14.26 15.86 5.29
CA CYS A 395 -13.08 15.23 4.72
C CYS A 395 -12.78 15.84 3.35
N TRP A 396 -11.55 16.32 3.17
CA TRP A 396 -11.07 16.97 1.96
C TRP A 396 -9.99 16.10 1.32
N ILE A 397 -10.16 15.71 0.07
CA ILE A 397 -9.23 14.85 -0.66
C ILE A 397 -8.84 15.53 -1.95
N LEU A 398 -7.54 15.85 -2.09
CA LEU A 398 -6.96 16.33 -3.35
C LEU A 398 -5.99 15.28 -3.88
N ILE A 399 -6.10 14.96 -5.17
CA ILE A 399 -5.10 14.19 -5.89
C ILE A 399 -4.74 14.96 -7.16
N THR A 400 -3.45 15.09 -7.47
CA THR A 400 -2.97 15.73 -8.69
C THR A 400 -2.24 14.72 -9.58
N ASN A 401 -2.32 14.86 -10.88
CA ASN A 401 -1.54 14.08 -11.85
C ASN A 401 -0.24 14.78 -12.27
N THR A 402 0.22 15.71 -11.46
CA THR A 402 1.42 16.51 -11.74
C THR A 402 2.25 16.66 -10.45
N SER A 403 3.56 16.41 -10.52
CA SER A 403 4.49 16.81 -9.47
C SER A 403 4.82 18.29 -9.58
N THR A 404 4.86 18.99 -8.46
CA THR A 404 5.35 20.36 -8.40
C THR A 404 6.86 20.40 -8.14
N TRP A 405 7.51 21.50 -8.50
CA TRP A 405 8.91 21.76 -8.16
C TRP A 405 9.18 21.84 -6.65
N LYS A 406 8.14 22.08 -5.84
CA LYS A 406 8.24 22.19 -4.38
C LYS A 406 8.26 20.83 -3.66
N GLY A 407 8.00 19.74 -4.37
CA GLY A 407 8.00 18.40 -3.81
C GLY A 407 7.08 18.26 -2.58
N HIS A 408 7.59 17.75 -1.49
CA HIS A 408 6.82 17.56 -0.25
C HIS A 408 6.28 18.87 0.36
N GLY A 409 6.89 20.02 0.10
CA GLY A 409 6.40 21.33 0.58
C GLY A 409 5.06 21.74 0.00
N PHE A 410 4.67 21.18 -1.16
CA PHE A 410 3.38 21.45 -1.79
C PHE A 410 2.18 21.07 -0.90
N SER A 411 2.26 19.98 -0.16
CA SER A 411 1.19 19.56 0.74
C SER A 411 0.92 20.60 1.84
N ASN A 412 1.95 21.26 2.36
CA ASN A 412 1.79 22.31 3.40
C ASN A 412 1.09 23.55 2.82
N ASP A 413 1.44 23.96 1.60
CA ASP A 413 0.76 25.07 0.93
C ASP A 413 -0.70 24.72 0.62
N THR A 414 -0.96 23.49 0.20
CA THR A 414 -2.33 23.02 -0.06
C THR A 414 -3.17 22.98 1.21
N MET A 415 -2.61 22.55 2.35
CA MET A 415 -3.31 22.62 3.65
C MET A 415 -3.69 24.06 4.01
N ALA A 416 -2.76 25.01 3.89
CA ALA A 416 -3.03 26.41 4.16
C ALA A 416 -4.07 27.01 3.18
N PHE A 417 -4.07 26.57 1.92
CA PHE A 417 -5.06 26.96 0.94
C PHE A 417 -6.45 26.40 1.28
N PHE A 418 -6.55 25.13 1.67
CA PHE A 418 -7.82 24.51 2.05
C PHE A 418 -8.43 25.13 3.30
N GLU A 419 -7.64 25.53 4.28
CA GLU A 419 -8.15 26.27 5.45
C GLU A 419 -8.84 27.59 5.04
N LYS A 420 -8.31 28.28 4.02
CA LYS A 420 -8.95 29.49 3.48
C LYS A 420 -10.25 29.18 2.74
N LEU A 421 -10.24 28.14 1.89
CA LEU A 421 -11.45 27.71 1.17
C LEU A 421 -12.56 27.28 2.14
N ARG A 422 -12.20 26.47 3.13
CA ARG A 422 -13.12 25.94 4.14
C ARG A 422 -13.81 27.06 4.92
N LYS A 423 -13.06 28.07 5.37
CA LYS A 423 -13.61 29.23 6.09
C LYS A 423 -14.55 30.08 5.23
N LYS A 424 -14.35 30.10 3.91
CA LYS A 424 -15.11 30.97 3.02
C LYS A 424 -16.34 30.30 2.41
N TYR A 425 -16.27 28.99 2.11
CA TYR A 425 -17.25 28.30 1.26
C TYR A 425 -17.95 27.13 1.96
N MET A 426 -17.50 26.68 3.12
CA MET A 426 -18.02 25.49 3.82
C MET A 426 -18.39 25.77 5.28
#